data_0a98ebcffa84807ffc6fac62ba40e590
#
_entry.id   0a98ebcffa84807ffc6fac62ba40e590
#
_cell.length_a   1.000
_cell.length_b   1.000
_cell.length_c   1.000
_cell.angle_alpha   90.00
_cell.angle_beta   90.00
_cell.angle_gamma   90.00
#
_symmetry.space_group_name_H-M   'P 1'
#
loop_
_entity.id
_entity.type
_entity.pdbx_description
1 polymer ?
#
loop_
_entity_poly.entity_id
_entity_poly.type
_entity_poly.pdbx_seq_one_letter_code
_entity_poly.pdbx_strand_id
1 'polypeptide(L)'
;VAINDTEKFCEGMEVDDNIKECVTHMVFQLGLPRLNKFRNFKQALVDGDIAKAQAEMKDSLWYRQTTNRAERLIEKMGKSL
;
A
#
# COMPACT_ATOMS: atom_id res chain seq x y z
N VAL A 1 -1.48 3.62 16.47
CA VAL A 1 -2.64 2.95 15.92
C VAL A 1 -2.62 3.02 14.40
N ALA A 2 -3.06 1.95 13.75
CA ALA A 2 -2.94 1.80 12.29
C ALA A 2 -3.61 2.93 11.50
N ILE A 3 -4.74 3.45 11.94
CA ILE A 3 -5.45 4.53 11.25
C ILE A 3 -4.60 5.81 11.21
N ASN A 4 -4.01 6.18 12.33
CA ASN A 4 -3.14 7.36 12.40
C ASN A 4 -1.89 7.17 11.53
N ASP A 5 -1.32 5.98 11.53
CA ASP A 5 -0.16 5.66 10.72
C ASP A 5 -0.50 5.69 9.23
N THR A 6 -1.69 5.21 8.86
CA THR A 6 -2.18 5.28 7.49
C THR A 6 -2.32 6.73 7.04
N GLU A 7 -2.90 7.59 7.87
CA GLU A 7 -3.04 9.00 7.55
C GLU A 7 -1.70 9.70 7.37
N LYS A 8 -0.72 9.38 8.22
CA LYS A 8 0.64 9.92 8.07
C LYS A 8 1.28 9.46 6.77
N PHE A 9 1.13 8.19 6.42
CA PHE A 9 1.70 7.66 5.19
C PHE A 9 1.06 8.30 3.97
N CYS A 10 -0.25 8.54 4.01
CA CYS A 10 -1.00 9.12 2.90
C CYS A 10 -1.04 10.65 2.93
N GLU A 11 -0.34 11.29 3.87
CA GLU A 11 -0.33 12.75 3.98
C GLU A 11 0.18 13.38 2.68
N GLY A 12 -0.60 14.31 2.15
CA GLY A 12 -0.28 14.97 0.88
C GLY A 12 -0.63 14.18 -0.36
N MET A 13 -1.20 12.98 -0.22
CA MET A 13 -1.62 12.15 -1.35
C MET A 13 -3.11 12.25 -1.59
N GLU A 14 -3.50 12.30 -2.87
CA GLU A 14 -4.89 12.14 -3.26
C GLU A 14 -5.14 10.67 -3.59
N VAL A 15 -5.56 9.91 -2.58
CA VAL A 15 -5.90 8.50 -2.73
C VAL A 15 -7.35 8.27 -2.32
N ASP A 16 -8.04 7.34 -2.98
CA ASP A 16 -9.41 7.03 -2.62
C ASP A 16 -9.47 6.12 -1.37
N ASP A 17 -10.68 5.88 -0.88
CA ASP A 17 -10.88 5.08 0.33
C ASP A 17 -10.40 3.65 0.15
N ASN A 18 -10.48 3.12 -1.06
CA ASN A 18 -10.03 1.77 -1.38
C ASN A 18 -8.51 1.64 -1.20
N ILE A 19 -7.75 2.63 -1.66
CA ILE A 19 -6.30 2.68 -1.48
C ILE A 19 -5.95 2.85 0.00
N LYS A 20 -6.64 3.74 0.70
CA LYS A 20 -6.42 3.94 2.14
C LYS A 20 -6.65 2.66 2.92
N GLU A 21 -7.67 1.90 2.58
CA GLU A 21 -7.96 0.63 3.22
C GLU A 21 -6.84 -0.38 3.00
N CYS A 22 -6.33 -0.48 1.78
CA CYS A 22 -5.19 -1.34 1.45
C CYS A 22 -3.95 -0.94 2.26
N VAL A 23 -3.65 0.35 2.33
CA VAL A 23 -2.51 0.86 3.11
C VAL A 23 -2.70 0.55 4.59
N THR A 24 -3.92 0.69 5.11
CA THR A 24 -4.22 0.38 6.51
C THR A 24 -3.90 -1.09 6.83
N HIS A 25 -4.29 -2.01 5.96
CA HIS A 25 -3.95 -3.43 6.13
C HIS A 25 -2.44 -3.66 6.10
N MET A 26 -1.72 -2.99 5.22
CA MET A 26 -0.26 -3.09 5.16
C MET A 26 0.38 -2.55 6.43
N VAL A 27 -0.12 -1.45 6.97
CA VAL A 27 0.36 -0.89 8.23
C VAL A 27 0.17 -1.88 9.38
N PHE A 28 -0.96 -2.56 9.42
CA PHE A 28 -1.20 -3.60 10.43
C PHE A 28 -0.20 -4.74 10.35
N GLN A 29 0.14 -5.16 9.14
CA GLN A 29 1.00 -6.34 8.93
C GLN A 29 2.48 -6.00 9.05
N LEU A 30 2.88 -4.86 8.52
CA LEU A 30 4.28 -4.47 8.40
C LEU A 30 4.73 -3.45 9.45
N GLY A 31 3.81 -2.59 9.89
CA GLY A 31 4.14 -1.41 10.68
C GLY A 31 4.65 -0.27 9.80
N LEU A 32 4.46 0.94 10.27
CA LEU A 32 4.83 2.15 9.54
C LEU A 32 6.32 2.21 9.18
N PRO A 33 7.27 1.86 10.08
CA PRO A 33 8.69 1.90 9.73
C PRO A 33 9.05 1.04 8.52
N ARG A 34 8.47 -0.15 8.40
CA ARG A 34 8.71 -1.01 7.25
C ARG A 34 8.04 -0.48 6.00
N LEU A 35 6.80 0.01 6.13
CA LEU A 35 6.06 0.57 5.01
C LEU A 35 6.78 1.78 4.42
N ASN A 36 7.38 2.60 5.26
CA ASN A 36 8.16 3.76 4.81
C ASN A 36 9.37 3.39 3.95
N LYS A 37 9.86 2.16 4.04
CA LYS A 37 10.95 1.67 3.19
C LYS A 37 10.49 1.37 1.77
N PHE A 38 9.19 1.28 1.54
CA PHE A 38 8.61 1.06 0.22
C PHE A 38 8.53 2.39 -0.55
N ARG A 39 9.69 2.98 -0.82
CA ARG A 39 9.76 4.32 -1.43
C ARG A 39 9.11 4.37 -2.81
N ASN A 40 9.37 3.38 -3.65
CA ASN A 40 8.81 3.32 -4.99
C ASN A 40 7.30 3.14 -4.95
N PHE A 41 6.80 2.33 -4.02
CA PHE A 41 5.37 2.16 -3.80
C PHE A 41 4.72 3.48 -3.39
N LYS A 42 5.31 4.18 -2.44
CA LYS A 42 4.83 5.48 -1.99
C LYS A 42 4.81 6.49 -3.14
N GLN A 43 5.89 6.54 -3.91
CA GLN A 43 5.99 7.44 -5.04
C GLN A 43 4.92 7.14 -6.10
N ALA A 44 4.66 5.86 -6.36
CA ALA A 44 3.60 5.46 -7.28
C ALA A 44 2.23 5.95 -6.81
N LEU A 45 1.95 5.88 -5.52
CA LEU A 45 0.71 6.39 -4.95
C LEU A 45 0.61 7.92 -5.09
N VAL A 46 1.71 8.63 -4.85
CA VAL A 46 1.76 10.09 -5.00
C VAL A 46 1.50 10.48 -6.46
N ASP A 47 2.05 9.71 -7.39
CA ASP A 47 1.89 9.96 -8.83
C ASP A 47 0.53 9.51 -9.37
N GLY A 48 -0.24 8.78 -8.56
CA GLY A 48 -1.51 8.20 -8.99
C GLY A 48 -1.34 6.98 -9.90
N ASP A 49 -0.14 6.39 -9.93
CA ASP A 49 0.17 5.23 -10.77
C ASP A 49 -0.11 3.94 -9.99
N ILE A 50 -1.35 3.53 -10.00
CA ILE A 50 -1.81 2.35 -9.25
C ILE A 50 -1.18 1.06 -9.80
N ALA A 51 -1.04 0.96 -11.12
CA ALA A 51 -0.41 -0.21 -11.74
C ALA A 51 1.03 -0.40 -11.25
N LYS A 52 1.79 0.69 -11.16
CA LYS A 52 3.16 0.66 -10.63
C LYS A 52 3.16 0.30 -9.14
N ALA A 53 2.24 0.85 -8.37
CA ALA A 53 2.10 0.51 -6.96
C ALA A 53 1.85 -0.98 -6.76
N GLN A 54 0.99 -1.57 -7.58
CA GLN A 54 0.73 -3.02 -7.54
C GLN A 54 1.99 -3.82 -7.88
N ALA A 55 2.74 -3.39 -8.87
CA ALA A 55 3.99 -4.06 -9.26
C ALA A 55 5.01 -4.02 -8.11
N GLU A 56 5.14 -2.89 -7.45
CA GLU A 56 6.04 -2.76 -6.31
C GLU A 56 5.62 -3.64 -5.13
N MET A 57 4.32 -3.78 -4.89
CA MET A 57 3.81 -4.69 -3.87
C MET A 57 4.21 -6.14 -4.17
N LYS A 58 4.07 -6.56 -5.42
CA LYS A 58 4.43 -7.92 -5.85
C LYS A 58 5.93 -8.20 -5.76
N ASP A 59 6.76 -7.17 -5.87
CA ASP A 59 8.20 -7.29 -5.81
C ASP A 59 8.75 -7.23 -4.37
N SER A 60 7.88 -7.25 -3.37
CA SER A 60 8.28 -7.12 -1.98
C SER A 60 8.41 -8.48 -1.28
N LEU A 61 9.24 -8.52 -0.25
CA LEU A 61 9.33 -9.69 0.63
C LEU A 61 8.00 -9.98 1.32
N TRP A 62 7.26 -8.94 1.66
CA TRP A 62 5.91 -9.05 2.23
C TRP A 62 5.00 -9.89 1.34
N TYR A 63 5.03 -9.67 0.02
CA TYR A 63 4.24 -10.46 -0.92
C TYR A 63 4.60 -11.94 -0.85
N ARG A 64 5.91 -12.25 -0.78
CA ARG A 64 6.39 -13.63 -0.71
C ARG A 64 5.98 -14.32 0.58
N GLN A 65 5.94 -13.59 1.68
CA GLN A 65 5.61 -14.16 3.00
C GLN A 65 4.11 -14.31 3.22
N THR A 66 3.30 -13.43 2.64
CA THR A 66 1.85 -13.41 2.83
C THR A 66 1.12 -13.31 1.50
N THR A 67 1.48 -14.19 0.55
CA THR A 67 1.02 -14.12 -0.84
C THR A 67 -0.49 -13.99 -0.97
N ASN A 68 -1.26 -14.82 -0.27
CA ASN A 68 -2.72 -14.80 -0.38
C ASN A 68 -3.32 -13.47 0.06
N ARG A 69 -2.85 -12.92 1.17
CA ARG A 69 -3.31 -11.63 1.67
C ARG A 69 -2.87 -10.49 0.76
N ALA A 70 -1.62 -10.56 0.32
CA ALA A 70 -1.05 -9.56 -0.57
C ALA A 70 -1.82 -9.51 -1.89
N GLU A 71 -2.13 -10.65 -2.47
CA GLU A 71 -2.91 -10.71 -3.72
C GLU A 71 -4.30 -10.11 -3.56
N ARG A 72 -4.96 -10.34 -2.44
CA ARG A 72 -6.27 -9.73 -2.17
C ARG A 72 -6.19 -8.21 -2.10
N LEU A 73 -5.17 -7.69 -1.43
CA LEU A 73 -4.97 -6.24 -1.34
C LEU A 73 -4.61 -5.64 -2.69
N ILE A 74 -3.76 -6.31 -3.47
CA ILE A 74 -3.38 -5.87 -4.80
C ILE A 74 -4.60 -5.84 -5.72
N GLU A 75 -5.41 -6.87 -5.69
CA GLU A 75 -6.66 -6.93 -6.46
C GLU A 75 -7.61 -5.80 -6.06
N LYS A 76 -7.77 -5.58 -4.77
CA LYS A 76 -8.61 -4.50 -4.25
C LYS A 76 -8.12 -3.14 -4.70
N MET A 77 -6.81 -2.91 -4.67
CA MET A 77 -6.19 -1.68 -5.13
C MET A 77 -6.46 -1.48 -6.63
N GLY A 78 -6.44 -2.54 -7.41
CA GLY A 78 -6.73 -2.50 -8.83
C GLY A 78 -8.13 -2.00 -9.17
N LYS A 79 -9.09 -2.11 -8.26
CA LYS A 79 -10.44 -1.59 -8.45
C LYS A 79 -10.49 -0.06 -8.47
N SER A 80 -9.42 0.59 -8.06
CA SER A 80 -9.29 2.05 -8.10
C SER A 80 -8.75 2.57 -9.44
N LEU A 81 -8.42 1.68 -10.35
CA LEU A 81 -7.93 2.05 -11.69
C LEU A 81 -9.03 2.65 -12.58
#